data_01a57da66027d97122c035363783f0e2
#
_entry.id   01a57da66027d97122c035363783f0e2
#
_cell.length_a   1.000
_cell.length_b   1.000
_cell.length_c   1.000
_cell.angle_alpha   90.00
_cell.angle_beta   90.00
_cell.angle_gamma   90.00
#
_symmetry.space_group_name_H-M   'P 1'
#
loop_
_entity.id
_entity.type
_entity.pdbx_description
1 polymer ?
#
loop_
_entity_poly.entity_id
_entity_poly.type
_entity_poly.pdbx_seq_one_letter_code
_entity_poly.pdbx_strand_id
1 'polypeptide(L)'
;MPTITAIAAGEARFNVLVSALQYVDTALPGTNLLGALSGASANLTVFAPTDAAFGQLAKDLGDTGSVTNETAVTSFLVGALPVETIRDVILYNASAGAKTLAQISANPTIATLNGQTITADGKTLTDKDPDLINPSLVQTNIAATNGIIHVIDRVLLPVNLPGNTDGTFTDIVAASGAFDTNGADFDLLLKAVQTTGLAGALANPTADLTVFAPNDAAFLKLAAALARSAPDHSP
;
A
#
# COMPACT_ATOMS: atom_id res chain seq x y z
N MET A 1 28.75 -2.50 3.07
CA MET A 1 27.31 -2.47 2.78
C MET A 1 27.04 -1.38 1.76
N PRO A 2 26.06 -1.52 0.87
CA PRO A 2 25.66 -0.46 -0.06
C PRO A 2 24.92 0.68 0.66
N THR A 3 24.75 1.82 0.00
CA THR A 3 23.91 2.94 0.46
C THR A 3 22.43 2.62 0.27
N ILE A 4 21.53 3.42 0.89
CA ILE A 4 20.07 3.32 0.71
C ILE A 4 19.69 3.30 -0.77
N THR A 5 20.21 4.25 -1.55
CA THR A 5 19.91 4.33 -3.00
C THR A 5 20.46 3.17 -3.79
N ALA A 6 21.64 2.64 -3.42
CA ALA A 6 22.21 1.46 -4.07
C ALA A 6 21.42 0.18 -3.78
N ILE A 7 20.83 0.05 -2.56
CA ILE A 7 19.91 -1.04 -2.24
C ILE A 7 18.63 -0.88 -3.06
N ALA A 8 18.03 0.31 -3.07
CA ALA A 8 16.80 0.56 -3.82
C ALA A 8 16.97 0.29 -5.32
N ALA A 9 18.06 0.75 -5.92
CA ALA A 9 18.34 0.51 -7.34
C ALA A 9 18.69 -0.95 -7.67
N GLY A 10 19.12 -1.74 -6.68
CA GLY A 10 19.47 -3.16 -6.85
C GLY A 10 18.31 -4.12 -6.62
N GLU A 11 17.15 -3.65 -6.12
CA GLU A 11 16.00 -4.49 -5.83
C GLU A 11 14.82 -4.13 -6.75
N ALA A 12 14.38 -5.09 -7.56
CA ALA A 12 13.31 -4.91 -8.57
C ALA A 12 11.97 -4.41 -8.00
N ARG A 13 11.74 -4.55 -6.70
CA ARG A 13 10.50 -4.09 -6.04
C ARG A 13 10.47 -2.57 -5.74
N PHE A 14 11.49 -1.81 -6.10
CA PHE A 14 11.61 -0.37 -5.84
C PHE A 14 11.82 0.46 -7.11
N ASN A 15 11.54 -0.11 -8.28
CA ASN A 15 11.74 0.56 -9.56
C ASN A 15 10.93 1.85 -9.69
N VAL A 16 9.66 1.83 -9.23
CA VAL A 16 8.79 3.02 -9.23
C VAL A 16 9.32 4.09 -8.28
N LEU A 17 9.79 3.71 -7.08
CA LEU A 17 10.42 4.64 -6.14
C LEU A 17 11.65 5.32 -6.74
N VAL A 18 12.54 4.54 -7.37
CA VAL A 18 13.74 5.06 -8.03
C VAL A 18 13.36 5.99 -9.19
N SER A 19 12.36 5.62 -9.98
CA SER A 19 11.85 6.43 -11.09
C SER A 19 11.24 7.74 -10.59
N ALA A 20 10.49 7.72 -9.49
CA ALA A 20 9.93 8.92 -8.88
C ALA A 20 11.02 9.89 -8.37
N LEU A 21 12.08 9.36 -7.73
CA LEU A 21 13.24 10.15 -7.32
C LEU A 21 13.93 10.84 -8.51
N GLN A 22 14.18 10.10 -9.59
CA GLN A 22 14.79 10.62 -10.81
C GLN A 22 13.92 11.67 -11.49
N TYR A 23 12.60 11.44 -11.51
CA TYR A 23 11.65 12.40 -12.06
C TYR A 23 11.69 13.73 -11.30
N VAL A 24 11.62 13.69 -9.98
CA VAL A 24 11.66 14.91 -9.15
C VAL A 24 12.98 15.66 -9.34
N ASP A 25 14.12 14.98 -9.31
CA ASP A 25 15.45 15.60 -9.50
C ASP A 25 15.60 16.22 -10.89
N THR A 26 14.92 15.66 -11.92
CA THR A 26 14.92 16.21 -13.27
C THR A 26 13.98 17.40 -13.41
N ALA A 27 12.77 17.31 -12.84
CA ALA A 27 11.72 18.32 -12.99
C ALA A 27 11.90 19.52 -12.05
N LEU A 28 12.57 19.34 -10.90
CA LEU A 28 12.87 20.39 -9.92
C LEU A 28 14.40 20.53 -9.75
N PRO A 29 15.09 21.23 -10.65
CA PRO A 29 16.53 21.43 -10.55
C PRO A 29 16.91 22.09 -9.22
N GLY A 30 17.80 21.41 -8.45
CA GLY A 30 18.27 21.86 -7.13
C GLY A 30 17.74 21.05 -5.96
N THR A 31 16.78 20.13 -6.15
CA THR A 31 16.33 19.22 -5.08
C THR A 31 17.38 18.17 -4.74
N ASN A 32 17.99 17.53 -5.74
CA ASN A 32 19.04 16.50 -5.61
C ASN A 32 18.69 15.42 -4.55
N LEU A 33 17.46 14.86 -4.62
CA LEU A 33 17.00 13.86 -3.66
C LEU A 33 17.83 12.57 -3.70
N LEU A 34 18.19 12.11 -4.92
CA LEU A 34 19.09 10.96 -5.07
C LEU A 34 20.43 11.19 -4.40
N GLY A 35 21.01 12.38 -4.56
CA GLY A 35 22.25 12.76 -3.91
C GLY A 35 22.11 12.81 -2.38
N ALA A 36 21.04 13.38 -1.88
CA ALA A 36 20.75 13.45 -0.44
C ALA A 36 20.60 12.07 0.20
N LEU A 37 19.88 11.15 -0.48
CA LEU A 37 19.67 9.78 -0.01
C LEU A 37 20.87 8.87 -0.22
N SER A 38 21.82 9.23 -1.11
CA SER A 38 23.05 8.46 -1.36
C SER A 38 24.25 8.93 -0.56
N GLY A 39 24.16 10.12 0.06
CA GLY A 39 25.26 10.70 0.83
C GLY A 39 25.76 9.76 1.94
N ALA A 40 27.06 9.51 2.00
CA ALA A 40 27.66 8.57 2.97
C ALA A 40 27.41 8.98 4.46
N SER A 41 27.17 10.26 4.71
CA SER A 41 26.90 10.82 6.03
C SER A 41 25.41 11.11 6.28
N ALA A 42 24.51 10.67 5.41
CA ALA A 42 23.10 11.06 5.47
C ALA A 42 22.38 10.60 6.75
N ASN A 43 22.70 9.42 7.28
CA ASN A 43 22.13 8.84 8.50
C ASN A 43 20.58 8.94 8.52
N LEU A 44 19.91 8.16 7.68
CA LEU A 44 18.48 8.25 7.45
C LEU A 44 17.73 6.98 7.83
N THR A 45 16.44 7.12 8.09
CA THR A 45 15.46 6.05 8.03
C THR A 45 14.59 6.29 6.80
N VAL A 46 14.48 5.30 5.91
CA VAL A 46 13.59 5.36 4.74
C VAL A 46 12.52 4.30 4.89
N PHE A 47 11.27 4.72 4.85
CA PHE A 47 10.11 3.87 4.68
C PHE A 47 9.91 3.70 3.18
N ALA A 48 10.38 2.57 2.62
CA ALA A 48 10.42 2.35 1.18
C ALA A 48 9.16 1.64 0.69
N PRO A 49 8.24 2.35 -0.02
CA PRO A 49 7.10 1.72 -0.64
C PRO A 49 7.56 0.79 -1.77
N THR A 50 6.92 -0.37 -1.89
CA THR A 50 7.15 -1.28 -3.01
C THR A 50 6.47 -0.77 -4.28
N ASP A 51 6.82 -1.35 -5.44
CA ASP A 51 6.13 -1.04 -6.70
C ASP A 51 4.63 -1.38 -6.62
N ALA A 52 4.27 -2.45 -5.89
CA ALA A 52 2.88 -2.77 -5.59
C ALA A 52 2.17 -1.69 -4.75
N ALA A 53 2.89 -1.07 -3.79
CA ALA A 53 2.36 0.05 -3.00
C ALA A 53 2.06 1.28 -3.87
N PHE A 54 2.91 1.60 -4.83
CA PHE A 54 2.67 2.67 -5.81
C PHE A 54 1.56 2.30 -6.80
N GLY A 55 1.50 1.02 -7.22
CA GLY A 55 0.40 0.52 -8.05
C GLY A 55 -0.95 0.66 -7.35
N GLN A 56 -0.99 0.40 -6.03
CA GLN A 56 -2.20 0.60 -5.24
C GLN A 56 -2.55 2.09 -5.16
N LEU A 57 -1.59 2.97 -4.87
CA LEU A 57 -1.83 4.42 -4.87
C LEU A 57 -2.37 4.91 -6.22
N ALA A 58 -1.85 4.41 -7.34
CA ALA A 58 -2.38 4.75 -8.65
C ALA A 58 -3.87 4.36 -8.79
N LYS A 59 -4.25 3.16 -8.31
CA LYS A 59 -5.66 2.72 -8.27
C LYS A 59 -6.53 3.61 -7.39
N ASP A 60 -6.06 3.93 -6.20
CA ASP A 60 -6.77 4.78 -5.25
C ASP A 60 -7.02 6.19 -5.82
N LEU A 61 -6.15 6.63 -6.74
CA LEU A 61 -6.29 7.87 -7.53
C LEU A 61 -7.08 7.69 -8.85
N GLY A 62 -7.68 6.53 -9.08
CA GLY A 62 -8.55 6.28 -10.23
C GLY A 62 -7.87 5.67 -11.46
N ASP A 63 -6.62 5.16 -11.37
CA ASP A 63 -6.01 4.41 -12.46
C ASP A 63 -6.75 3.08 -12.69
N THR A 64 -7.20 2.87 -13.93
CA THR A 64 -7.83 1.61 -14.36
C THR A 64 -6.85 0.64 -15.00
N GLY A 65 -5.57 1.02 -15.08
CA GLY A 65 -4.51 0.22 -15.69
C GLY A 65 -4.00 -0.92 -14.81
N SER A 66 -2.96 -1.59 -15.29
CA SER A 66 -2.31 -2.67 -14.56
C SER A 66 -1.35 -2.14 -13.50
N VAL A 67 -1.58 -2.49 -12.25
CA VAL A 67 -0.71 -2.14 -11.11
C VAL A 67 0.66 -2.83 -11.13
N THR A 68 0.84 -3.84 -11.96
CA THR A 68 2.11 -4.58 -12.13
C THR A 68 2.97 -4.03 -13.25
N ASN A 69 2.48 -3.06 -14.03
CA ASN A 69 3.26 -2.39 -15.05
C ASN A 69 3.88 -1.11 -14.46
N GLU A 70 5.08 -1.20 -13.98
CA GLU A 70 5.83 -0.11 -13.31
C GLU A 70 5.92 1.16 -14.15
N THR A 71 6.12 1.03 -15.47
CA THR A 71 6.15 2.19 -16.38
C THR A 71 4.79 2.87 -16.48
N ALA A 72 3.70 2.09 -16.56
CA ALA A 72 2.34 2.65 -16.61
C ALA A 72 1.99 3.32 -15.28
N VAL A 73 2.28 2.69 -14.14
CA VAL A 73 2.08 3.25 -12.80
C VAL A 73 2.85 4.57 -12.65
N THR A 74 4.13 4.59 -12.99
CA THR A 74 4.94 5.82 -12.92
C THR A 74 4.35 6.91 -13.80
N SER A 75 4.00 6.60 -15.05
CA SER A 75 3.41 7.57 -15.99
C SER A 75 2.09 8.14 -15.50
N PHE A 76 1.24 7.30 -14.90
CA PHE A 76 -0.02 7.74 -14.31
C PHE A 76 0.22 8.70 -13.15
N LEU A 77 1.05 8.31 -12.16
CA LEU A 77 1.31 9.13 -10.97
C LEU A 77 1.94 10.49 -11.32
N VAL A 78 2.88 10.49 -12.27
CA VAL A 78 3.52 11.74 -12.77
C VAL A 78 2.52 12.63 -13.52
N GLY A 79 1.54 12.06 -14.19
CA GLY A 79 0.47 12.81 -14.87
C GLY A 79 -0.65 13.28 -13.94
N ALA A 80 -0.92 12.54 -12.86
CA ALA A 80 -2.01 12.82 -11.92
C ALA A 80 -1.61 13.79 -10.80
N LEU A 81 -0.33 13.80 -10.40
CA LEU A 81 0.15 14.57 -9.25
C LEU A 81 1.14 15.66 -9.69
N PRO A 82 1.05 16.88 -9.10
CA PRO A 82 2.10 17.89 -9.24
C PRO A 82 3.46 17.35 -8.76
N VAL A 83 4.54 17.76 -9.41
CA VAL A 83 5.90 17.30 -9.05
C VAL A 83 6.28 17.66 -7.61
N GLU A 84 5.82 18.80 -7.11
CA GLU A 84 5.99 19.21 -5.71
C GLU A 84 5.31 18.24 -4.75
N THR A 85 4.13 17.74 -5.09
CA THR A 85 3.42 16.72 -4.30
C THR A 85 4.22 15.41 -4.28
N ILE A 86 4.73 14.97 -5.42
CA ILE A 86 5.58 13.76 -5.50
C ILE A 86 6.84 13.93 -4.65
N ARG A 87 7.50 15.10 -4.70
CA ARG A 87 8.64 15.44 -3.84
C ARG A 87 8.25 15.35 -2.36
N ASP A 88 7.15 15.94 -1.96
CA ASP A 88 6.71 15.99 -0.57
C ASP A 88 6.32 14.60 -0.06
N VAL A 89 5.72 13.75 -0.87
CA VAL A 89 5.49 12.32 -0.59
C VAL A 89 6.83 11.60 -0.36
N ILE A 90 7.83 11.77 -1.24
CA ILE A 90 9.14 11.15 -1.07
C ILE A 90 9.80 11.59 0.24
N LEU A 91 9.80 12.89 0.55
CA LEU A 91 10.35 13.42 1.80
C LEU A 91 9.57 12.97 3.03
N TYR A 92 8.27 12.74 2.91
CA TYR A 92 7.43 12.22 3.98
C TYR A 92 7.71 10.75 4.28
N ASN A 93 8.18 9.99 3.31
CA ASN A 93 8.61 8.61 3.45
C ASN A 93 10.07 8.48 3.96
N ALA A 94 10.71 9.56 4.41
CA ALA A 94 12.05 9.57 4.94
C ALA A 94 12.14 10.39 6.25
N SER A 95 13.02 9.96 7.15
CA SER A 95 13.27 10.59 8.45
C SER A 95 14.77 10.68 8.74
N ALA A 96 15.19 11.72 9.44
CA ALA A 96 16.57 11.85 9.93
C ALA A 96 16.86 10.84 11.04
N GLY A 97 18.09 10.33 11.08
CA GLY A 97 18.55 9.32 12.03
C GLY A 97 18.19 7.90 11.60
N ALA A 98 19.15 6.98 11.64
CA ALA A 98 18.93 5.55 11.41
C ALA A 98 18.19 4.94 12.61
N LYS A 99 16.90 4.66 12.46
CA LYS A 99 16.01 4.12 13.50
C LYS A 99 15.67 2.67 13.20
N THR A 100 15.99 1.78 14.11
CA THR A 100 15.51 0.39 14.07
C THR A 100 14.03 0.31 14.44
N LEU A 101 13.37 -0.80 14.13
CA LEU A 101 11.98 -1.04 14.54
C LEU A 101 11.81 -0.90 16.06
N ALA A 102 12.76 -1.40 16.85
CA ALA A 102 12.73 -1.27 18.31
C ALA A 102 12.77 0.19 18.78
N GLN A 103 13.57 1.03 18.12
CA GLN A 103 13.64 2.48 18.42
C GLN A 103 12.36 3.21 17.98
N ILE A 104 11.77 2.82 16.84
CA ILE A 104 10.48 3.32 16.38
C ILE A 104 9.38 2.95 17.39
N SER A 105 9.33 1.70 17.85
CA SER A 105 8.34 1.26 18.84
C SER A 105 8.50 1.96 20.21
N ALA A 106 9.73 2.29 20.59
CA ALA A 106 9.99 3.04 21.83
C ALA A 106 9.63 4.53 21.73
N ASN A 107 9.69 5.11 20.52
CA ASN A 107 9.36 6.50 20.23
C ASN A 107 8.49 6.56 18.96
N PRO A 108 7.18 6.33 19.10
CA PRO A 108 6.30 6.08 17.97
C PRO A 108 6.04 7.31 17.09
N THR A 109 6.29 8.52 17.58
CA THR A 109 6.17 9.74 16.77
C THR A 109 7.48 10.00 16.02
N ILE A 110 7.42 9.99 14.69
CA ILE A 110 8.57 10.11 13.81
C ILE A 110 8.43 11.38 12.99
N ALA A 111 9.37 12.32 13.17
CA ALA A 111 9.47 13.49 12.30
C ALA A 111 10.06 13.07 10.95
N THR A 112 9.41 13.48 9.87
CA THR A 112 9.81 13.19 8.49
C THR A 112 10.59 14.36 7.87
N LEU A 113 11.25 14.12 6.74
CA LEU A 113 12.08 15.15 6.09
C LEU A 113 11.24 16.28 5.45
N ASN A 114 9.93 16.09 5.26
CA ASN A 114 9.04 17.18 4.84
C ASN A 114 8.55 18.08 6.00
N GLY A 115 9.00 17.81 7.24
CA GLY A 115 8.66 18.59 8.42
C GLY A 115 7.40 18.16 9.15
N GLN A 116 6.66 17.19 8.65
CA GLN A 116 5.48 16.62 9.32
C GLN A 116 5.85 15.37 10.14
N THR A 117 4.87 14.73 10.75
CA THR A 117 5.07 13.53 11.57
C THR A 117 4.17 12.39 11.10
N ILE A 118 4.69 11.17 11.23
CA ILE A 118 3.93 9.91 11.21
C ILE A 118 3.94 9.30 12.61
N THR A 119 2.95 8.45 12.90
CA THR A 119 2.89 7.73 14.17
C THR A 119 2.91 6.23 13.89
N ALA A 120 3.75 5.49 14.62
CA ALA A 120 3.83 4.04 14.51
C ALA A 120 3.05 3.37 15.66
N ASP A 121 2.20 2.38 15.31
CA ASP A 121 1.57 1.47 16.26
C ASP A 121 1.91 0.03 15.84
N GLY A 122 2.83 -0.58 16.55
CA GLY A 122 3.38 -1.88 16.16
C GLY A 122 4.05 -1.81 14.79
N LYS A 123 3.40 -2.39 13.77
CA LYS A 123 3.86 -2.37 12.38
C LYS A 123 3.06 -1.39 11.50
N THR A 124 1.99 -0.80 12.02
CA THR A 124 1.16 0.15 11.27
C THR A 124 1.73 1.55 11.42
N LEU A 125 1.72 2.31 10.33
CA LEU A 125 2.18 3.70 10.30
C LEU A 125 0.99 4.58 9.95
N THR A 126 0.55 5.42 10.89
CA THR A 126 -0.51 6.40 10.65
C THR A 126 0.09 7.64 10.02
N ASP A 127 -0.44 8.03 8.88
CA ASP A 127 -0.05 9.20 8.11
C ASP A 127 -1.11 10.33 8.14
N LYS A 128 -1.16 11.19 7.13
CA LYS A 128 -2.09 12.34 7.06
C LYS A 128 -3.26 12.11 6.12
N ASP A 129 -3.34 10.96 5.49
CA ASP A 129 -4.47 10.60 4.65
C ASP A 129 -5.48 9.78 5.46
N PRO A 130 -6.67 10.33 5.75
CA PRO A 130 -7.68 9.62 6.54
C PRO A 130 -8.53 8.65 5.70
N ASP A 131 -8.44 8.74 4.37
CA ASP A 131 -9.34 8.04 3.46
C ASP A 131 -8.75 6.71 2.95
N LEU A 132 -7.44 6.50 3.17
CA LEU A 132 -6.74 5.28 2.78
C LEU A 132 -6.35 4.41 3.99
N ILE A 133 -6.21 3.11 3.74
CA ILE A 133 -5.66 2.17 4.74
C ILE A 133 -4.22 2.58 5.06
N ASN A 134 -3.94 2.70 6.35
CA ASN A 134 -2.61 3.03 6.86
C ASN A 134 -1.55 2.02 6.40
N PRO A 135 -0.35 2.49 5.97
CA PRO A 135 0.76 1.61 5.60
C PRO A 135 1.24 0.69 6.71
N SER A 136 1.68 -0.51 6.34
CA SER A 136 2.27 -1.48 7.26
C SER A 136 3.73 -1.81 6.91
N LEU A 137 4.54 -2.00 7.94
CA LEU A 137 5.93 -2.45 7.83
C LEU A 137 5.97 -3.94 7.46
N VAL A 138 6.32 -4.26 6.22
CA VAL A 138 6.38 -5.66 5.73
C VAL A 138 7.76 -6.28 5.87
N GLN A 139 8.83 -5.47 5.80
CA GLN A 139 10.19 -5.87 6.11
C GLN A 139 10.93 -4.73 6.81
N THR A 140 11.67 -5.03 7.86
CA THR A 140 12.26 -4.02 8.72
C THR A 140 13.76 -4.20 8.89
N ASN A 141 14.45 -3.13 9.28
CA ASN A 141 15.87 -3.13 9.65
C ASN A 141 16.83 -3.58 8.54
N ILE A 142 16.53 -3.23 7.27
CA ILE A 142 17.50 -3.42 6.19
C ILE A 142 18.59 -2.37 6.37
N ALA A 143 19.80 -2.83 6.74
CA ALA A 143 20.91 -1.95 7.04
C ALA A 143 21.57 -1.46 5.74
N ALA A 144 21.83 -0.16 5.67
CA ALA A 144 22.64 0.50 4.65
C ALA A 144 23.84 1.21 5.32
N THR A 145 24.85 1.59 4.52
CA THR A 145 26.01 2.34 5.07
C THR A 145 25.63 3.71 5.62
N ASN A 146 24.52 4.27 5.14
CA ASN A 146 24.04 5.62 5.47
C ASN A 146 22.63 5.63 6.07
N GLY A 147 22.15 4.51 6.64
CA GLY A 147 20.86 4.47 7.30
C GLY A 147 20.22 3.10 7.39
N ILE A 148 18.91 3.11 7.57
CA ILE A 148 18.07 1.92 7.67
C ILE A 148 16.88 2.07 6.71
N ILE A 149 16.51 0.98 6.03
CA ILE A 149 15.29 0.91 5.22
C ILE A 149 14.28 0.01 5.94
N HIS A 150 13.04 0.46 5.98
CA HIS A 150 11.86 -0.32 6.30
C HIS A 150 10.96 -0.36 5.08
N VAL A 151 10.59 -1.55 4.62
CA VAL A 151 9.70 -1.72 3.45
C VAL A 151 8.26 -1.61 3.91
N ILE A 152 7.46 -0.88 3.17
CA ILE A 152 6.04 -0.66 3.44
C ILE A 152 5.18 -1.11 2.25
N ASP A 153 3.95 -1.55 2.55
CA ASP A 153 2.98 -2.07 1.59
C ASP A 153 2.08 -1.02 0.95
N ARG A 154 2.07 0.21 1.49
CA ARG A 154 1.39 1.38 0.93
C ARG A 154 2.29 2.61 1.02
N VAL A 155 2.03 3.63 0.23
CA VAL A 155 2.77 4.90 0.25
C VAL A 155 2.27 5.75 1.41
N LEU A 156 3.17 6.28 2.25
CA LEU A 156 2.84 7.28 3.26
C LEU A 156 2.53 8.63 2.59
N LEU A 157 1.40 9.21 2.94
CA LEU A 157 0.91 10.45 2.33
C LEU A 157 0.91 11.61 3.33
N PRO A 158 1.53 12.77 2.98
CA PRO A 158 1.60 13.94 3.85
C PRO A 158 0.31 14.75 3.89
N VAL A 159 -0.63 14.46 3.00
CA VAL A 159 -1.92 15.13 2.85
C VAL A 159 -2.96 14.14 2.34
N ASN A 160 -4.24 14.43 2.56
CA ASN A 160 -5.31 13.76 1.85
C ASN A 160 -5.28 14.16 0.36
N LEU A 161 -5.08 13.20 -0.53
CA LEU A 161 -5.05 13.45 -1.97
C LEU A 161 -6.48 13.48 -2.53
N PRO A 162 -6.85 14.49 -3.34
CA PRO A 162 -8.20 14.57 -3.89
C PRO A 162 -8.58 13.35 -4.72
N GLY A 163 -9.71 12.72 -4.39
CA GLY A 163 -10.26 11.59 -5.13
C GLY A 163 -9.65 10.24 -4.78
N ASN A 164 -8.71 10.18 -3.83
CA ASN A 164 -8.22 8.92 -3.31
C ASN A 164 -9.23 8.33 -2.32
N THR A 165 -9.62 7.11 -2.53
CA THR A 165 -10.46 6.34 -1.61
C THR A 165 -10.08 4.88 -1.72
N ASP A 166 -9.96 4.20 -0.58
CA ASP A 166 -9.90 2.75 -0.61
C ASP A 166 -11.20 2.20 -1.21
N GLY A 167 -11.06 1.18 -2.05
CA GLY A 167 -12.22 0.46 -2.54
C GLY A 167 -13.05 -0.06 -1.37
N THR A 168 -14.38 0.06 -1.48
CA THR A 168 -15.30 -0.54 -0.52
C THR A 168 -15.12 -2.06 -0.49
N PHE A 169 -15.64 -2.71 0.55
CA PHE A 169 -15.62 -4.19 0.61
C PHE A 169 -16.16 -4.83 -0.68
N THR A 170 -17.23 -4.27 -1.24
CA THR A 170 -17.81 -4.75 -2.50
C THR A 170 -16.90 -4.55 -3.70
N ASP A 171 -16.13 -3.48 -3.76
CA ASP A 171 -15.15 -3.24 -4.84
C ASP A 171 -13.99 -4.22 -4.76
N ILE A 172 -13.47 -4.47 -3.56
CA ILE A 172 -12.38 -5.44 -3.32
C ILE A 172 -12.82 -6.85 -3.72
N VAL A 173 -14.02 -7.27 -3.30
CA VAL A 173 -14.56 -8.59 -3.62
C VAL A 173 -14.88 -8.71 -5.11
N ALA A 174 -15.39 -7.67 -5.74
CA ALA A 174 -15.64 -7.65 -7.20
C ALA A 174 -14.34 -7.69 -8.03
N ALA A 175 -13.25 -7.16 -7.50
CA ALA A 175 -11.93 -7.18 -8.14
C ALA A 175 -11.18 -8.53 -7.96
N SER A 176 -11.68 -9.45 -7.12
CA SER A 176 -11.00 -10.72 -6.84
C SER A 176 -11.07 -11.72 -7.99
N GLY A 177 -11.93 -11.51 -8.98
CA GLY A 177 -12.03 -12.34 -10.19
C GLY A 177 -13.43 -12.40 -10.80
N ALA A 178 -13.56 -13.12 -11.89
CA ALA A 178 -14.83 -13.50 -12.47
C ALA A 178 -15.21 -14.90 -11.97
N PHE A 179 -16.47 -15.24 -12.02
CA PHE A 179 -17.00 -16.57 -11.65
C PHE A 179 -16.22 -17.66 -12.39
N ASP A 180 -15.28 -18.31 -11.72
CA ASP A 180 -14.41 -19.35 -12.28
C ASP A 180 -14.24 -20.55 -11.33
N THR A 181 -13.16 -21.31 -11.44
CA THR A 181 -12.87 -22.47 -10.60
C THR A 181 -11.81 -22.20 -9.53
N ASN A 182 -11.38 -20.95 -9.36
CA ASN A 182 -10.39 -20.55 -8.38
C ASN A 182 -11.00 -20.50 -6.96
N GLY A 183 -10.84 -21.52 -6.19
CA GLY A 183 -11.39 -21.57 -4.82
C GLY A 183 -10.73 -20.62 -3.80
N ALA A 184 -9.73 -19.84 -4.20
CA ALA A 184 -9.04 -18.90 -3.32
C ALA A 184 -9.60 -17.46 -3.39
N ASP A 185 -10.47 -17.17 -4.35
CA ASP A 185 -11.14 -15.87 -4.52
C ASP A 185 -12.47 -15.78 -3.76
N PHE A 186 -13.30 -14.78 -4.08
CA PHE A 186 -14.49 -14.41 -3.31
C PHE A 186 -15.77 -14.31 -4.17
N ASP A 187 -15.84 -15.01 -5.29
CA ASP A 187 -16.96 -14.94 -6.22
C ASP A 187 -18.29 -15.38 -5.57
N LEU A 188 -18.25 -16.45 -4.81
CA LEU A 188 -19.43 -16.95 -4.08
C LEU A 188 -19.86 -16.00 -2.97
N LEU A 189 -18.90 -15.33 -2.31
CA LEU A 189 -19.19 -14.31 -1.34
C LEU A 189 -19.86 -13.10 -1.99
N LEU A 190 -19.33 -12.62 -3.12
CA LEU A 190 -19.92 -11.52 -3.88
C LEU A 190 -21.38 -11.84 -4.27
N LYS A 191 -21.61 -13.05 -4.76
CA LYS A 191 -22.94 -13.52 -5.12
C LYS A 191 -23.91 -13.57 -3.92
N ALA A 192 -23.42 -14.06 -2.78
CA ALA A 192 -24.19 -14.11 -1.54
C ALA A 192 -24.57 -12.68 -1.06
N VAL A 193 -23.62 -11.76 -1.04
CA VAL A 193 -23.79 -10.36 -0.66
C VAL A 193 -24.81 -9.65 -1.57
N GLN A 194 -24.73 -9.86 -2.88
CA GLN A 194 -25.69 -9.32 -3.85
C GLN A 194 -27.10 -9.90 -3.65
N THR A 195 -27.19 -11.21 -3.45
CA THR A 195 -28.47 -11.92 -3.31
C THR A 195 -29.20 -11.57 -2.03
N THR A 196 -28.45 -11.30 -0.93
CA THR A 196 -29.00 -10.94 0.38
C THR A 196 -29.32 -9.44 0.51
N GLY A 197 -28.96 -8.61 -0.47
CA GLY A 197 -29.17 -7.16 -0.42
C GLY A 197 -28.19 -6.42 0.52
N LEU A 198 -27.13 -7.09 1.00
CA LEU A 198 -26.14 -6.49 1.91
C LEU A 198 -25.10 -5.62 1.16
N ALA A 199 -25.10 -5.66 -0.18
CA ALA A 199 -24.11 -4.94 -0.98
C ALA A 199 -24.06 -3.44 -0.65
N GLY A 200 -25.21 -2.80 -0.47
CA GLY A 200 -25.27 -1.37 -0.13
C GLY A 200 -24.69 -1.02 1.25
N ALA A 201 -24.88 -1.90 2.25
CA ALA A 201 -24.30 -1.70 3.58
C ALA A 201 -22.79 -1.89 3.58
N LEU A 202 -22.31 -2.85 2.81
CA LEU A 202 -20.87 -3.18 2.68
C LEU A 202 -20.13 -2.26 1.69
N ALA A 203 -20.85 -1.56 0.83
CA ALA A 203 -20.32 -0.54 -0.06
C ALA A 203 -20.28 0.86 0.57
N ASN A 204 -20.70 1.01 1.81
CA ASN A 204 -20.67 2.31 2.48
C ASN A 204 -19.25 2.62 2.96
N PRO A 205 -18.55 3.61 2.39
CA PRO A 205 -17.18 3.94 2.77
C PRO A 205 -17.04 4.52 4.18
N THR A 206 -18.15 4.99 4.78
CA THR A 206 -18.16 5.52 6.15
C THR A 206 -18.57 4.48 7.20
N ALA A 207 -18.83 3.23 6.78
CA ALA A 207 -19.18 2.16 7.71
C ALA A 207 -17.91 1.59 8.35
N ASP A 208 -17.82 1.70 9.68
CA ASP A 208 -16.74 1.06 10.46
C ASP A 208 -17.06 -0.44 10.64
N LEU A 209 -16.71 -1.24 9.63
CA LEU A 209 -17.03 -2.66 9.57
C LEU A 209 -15.77 -3.52 9.50
N THR A 210 -15.76 -4.60 10.28
CA THR A 210 -14.83 -5.71 10.09
C THR A 210 -15.56 -6.88 9.44
N VAL A 211 -15.07 -7.33 8.28
CA VAL A 211 -15.66 -8.44 7.54
C VAL A 211 -14.72 -9.63 7.54
N PHE A 212 -15.18 -10.78 8.07
CA PHE A 212 -14.49 -12.05 7.94
C PHE A 212 -14.95 -12.72 6.65
N ALA A 213 -14.17 -12.57 5.58
CA ALA A 213 -14.54 -13.00 4.24
C ALA A 213 -14.17 -14.46 3.98
N PRO A 214 -15.16 -15.38 3.90
CA PRO A 214 -14.89 -16.74 3.45
C PRO A 214 -14.62 -16.74 1.94
N ASN A 215 -13.57 -17.47 1.53
CA ASN A 215 -13.29 -17.71 0.13
C ASN A 215 -14.21 -18.79 -0.46
N ASP A 216 -14.17 -19.00 -1.78
CA ASP A 216 -15.01 -19.95 -2.50
C ASP A 216 -14.82 -21.38 -2.00
N ALA A 217 -13.60 -21.78 -1.68
CA ALA A 217 -13.34 -23.10 -1.10
C ALA A 217 -14.05 -23.30 0.26
N ALA A 218 -14.22 -22.25 1.07
CA ALA A 218 -14.97 -22.30 2.32
C ALA A 218 -16.48 -22.45 2.06
N PHE A 219 -17.03 -21.74 1.08
CA PHE A 219 -18.44 -21.90 0.66
C PHE A 219 -18.73 -23.30 0.12
N LEU A 220 -17.83 -23.86 -0.70
CA LEU A 220 -17.98 -25.23 -1.22
C LEU A 220 -17.96 -26.27 -0.10
N LYS A 221 -17.13 -26.10 0.92
CA LYS A 221 -17.13 -26.97 2.13
C LYS A 221 -18.46 -26.88 2.88
N LEU A 222 -19.01 -25.69 3.04
CA LEU A 222 -20.33 -25.50 3.67
C LEU A 222 -21.43 -26.18 2.87
N ALA A 223 -21.47 -25.99 1.55
CA ALA A 223 -22.44 -26.63 0.66
C ALA A 223 -22.39 -28.16 0.76
N ALA A 224 -21.17 -28.74 0.76
CA ALA A 224 -20.98 -30.18 0.91
C ALA A 224 -21.42 -30.70 2.29
N ALA A 225 -21.25 -29.92 3.36
CA ALA A 225 -21.73 -30.29 4.70
C ALA A 225 -23.26 -30.28 4.77
N LEU A 226 -23.90 -29.26 4.18
CA LEU A 226 -25.37 -29.15 4.14
C LEU A 226 -26.00 -30.26 3.29
N ALA A 227 -25.40 -30.65 2.18
CA ALA A 227 -25.87 -31.75 1.35
C ALA A 227 -25.84 -33.11 2.07
N ARG A 228 -24.90 -33.32 2.99
CA ARG A 228 -24.79 -34.54 3.81
C ARG A 228 -25.82 -34.56 4.95
N SER A 229 -26.29 -33.41 5.40
CA SER A 229 -27.25 -33.28 6.49
C SER A 229 -28.71 -33.24 6.01
N ALA A 230 -28.96 -33.19 4.71
CA ALA A 230 -30.29 -33.25 4.15
C ALA A 230 -30.91 -34.61 4.42
N PRO A 231 -32.11 -34.70 5.04
CA PRO A 231 -32.80 -35.99 5.21
C PRO A 231 -33.09 -36.61 3.86
N ASP A 232 -32.82 -37.90 3.74
CA ASP A 232 -33.17 -38.69 2.54
C ASP A 232 -34.72 -38.71 2.41
N HIS A 233 -35.22 -37.94 1.51
CA HIS A 233 -36.63 -37.91 1.10
C HIS A 233 -36.80 -38.77 -0.15
N SER A 234 -36.17 -39.96 -0.19
CA SER A 234 -36.49 -40.92 -1.22
C SER A 234 -37.94 -41.43 -0.99
N PRO A 235 -38.81 -41.38 -2.01
CA PRO A 235 -40.20 -41.83 -1.90
C PRO A 235 -40.30 -43.37 -1.81
#